data_e18a1cb6e561f442aacd8634dd2bd3d5
#
_entry.id   e18a1cb6e561f442aacd8634dd2bd3d5
#
_cell.length_a   1.000
_cell.length_b   1.000
_cell.length_c   1.000
_cell.angle_alpha   90.00
_cell.angle_beta   90.00
_cell.angle_gamma   90.00
#
_symmetry.space_group_name_H-M   'P 1'
#
loop_
_entity.id
_entity.type
_entity.pdbx_description
1 polymer ?
#
loop_
_entity_poly.entity_id
_entity_poly.type
_entity_poly.pdbx_seq_one_letter_code
_entity_poly.pdbx_strand_id
1 'polypeptide(L)'
;MKDLNDYTLEVHGCHAYDATGAISEPIYLSATYRHPGYKQSTGFDYGRVANPTRKELEDVLAKLERGQRAWAVSSGMAAINMVLHLLNPGDHILLSEDLYGGTVRLVNDIYKMSDPHRGGDHELLLLDYKCI
;
A
#
# COMPACT_ATOMS: atom_id res chain seq x y z
N MET A 1 -0.28 -5.90 23.36
CA MET A 1 -0.49 -4.45 23.48
C MET A 1 -1.97 -4.25 23.77
N LYS A 2 -2.34 -3.41 24.77
CA LYS A 2 -3.75 -3.06 25.01
C LYS A 2 -4.32 -2.46 23.72
N ASP A 3 -5.58 -2.79 23.40
CA ASP A 3 -6.29 -2.18 22.28
C ASP A 3 -6.38 -0.67 22.54
N LEU A 4 -5.52 0.09 21.87
CA LEU A 4 -5.56 1.55 21.88
C LEU A 4 -6.74 1.99 21.00
N ASN A 5 -7.43 3.06 21.42
CA ASN A 5 -8.45 3.64 20.57
C ASN A 5 -7.82 4.40 19.39
N ASP A 6 -8.61 4.67 18.36
CA ASP A 6 -8.11 5.26 17.09
C ASP A 6 -7.43 6.61 17.33
N TYR A 7 -7.97 7.49 18.18
CA TYR A 7 -7.34 8.78 18.53
C TYR A 7 -5.97 8.62 19.20
N THR A 8 -5.81 7.60 20.04
CA THR A 8 -4.51 7.31 20.65
C THR A 8 -3.54 6.76 19.62
N LEU A 9 -4.00 5.95 18.67
CA LEU A 9 -3.18 5.42 17.57
C LEU A 9 -2.72 6.53 16.62
N GLU A 10 -3.58 7.50 16.31
CA GLU A 10 -3.20 8.65 15.46
C GLU A 10 -2.05 9.45 16.06
N VAL A 11 -2.03 9.62 17.37
CA VAL A 11 -1.02 10.45 18.07
C VAL A 11 0.20 9.65 18.49
N HIS A 12 0.02 8.40 18.92
CA HIS A 12 1.05 7.58 19.57
C HIS A 12 1.24 6.21 18.90
N GLY A 13 0.71 6.02 17.71
CA GLY A 13 0.82 4.75 16.97
C GLY A 13 2.23 4.43 16.49
N CYS A 14 3.05 5.46 16.34
CA CYS A 14 4.47 5.34 16.04
C CYS A 14 5.25 4.84 17.24
N HIS A 15 6.21 3.98 17.00
CA HIS A 15 7.08 3.42 18.03
C HIS A 15 8.48 4.04 17.97
N ALA A 16 8.57 5.30 18.39
CA ALA A 16 9.87 5.97 18.56
C ALA A 16 10.62 5.40 19.78
N TYR A 17 11.03 4.16 19.71
CA TYR A 17 11.96 3.58 20.70
C TYR A 17 13.36 3.52 20.12
N ASP A 18 13.88 4.66 19.71
CA ASP A 18 15.30 4.74 19.39
C ASP A 18 16.14 4.91 20.69
N ALA A 19 17.43 4.78 20.57
CA ALA A 19 18.36 4.91 21.70
C ALA A 19 18.40 6.32 22.33
N THR A 20 17.77 7.31 21.69
CA THR A 20 17.73 8.71 22.17
C THR A 20 16.52 8.99 23.03
N GLY A 21 15.48 8.15 22.99
CA GLY A 21 14.21 8.39 23.67
C GLY A 21 13.38 9.49 23.02
N ALA A 22 13.55 9.76 21.74
CA ALA A 22 12.77 10.72 20.98
C ALA A 22 11.27 10.38 21.06
N ILE A 23 10.43 11.38 21.28
CA ILE A 23 8.96 11.22 21.30
C ILE A 23 8.40 11.14 19.88
N SER A 24 9.01 11.86 18.93
CA SER A 24 8.63 11.85 17.51
C SER A 24 9.55 10.90 16.73
N GLU A 25 8.98 10.20 15.76
CA GLU A 25 9.75 9.34 14.88
C GLU A 25 10.84 10.11 14.13
N PRO A 26 12.07 9.59 14.07
CA PRO A 26 13.12 10.17 13.26
C PRO A 26 12.82 10.08 11.77
N ILE A 27 13.22 11.10 11.01
CA ILE A 27 13.17 11.06 9.55
C ILE A 27 14.49 10.50 9.02
N TYR A 28 14.43 9.32 8.41
CA TYR A 28 15.59 8.67 7.82
C TYR A 28 15.79 9.10 6.37
N LEU A 29 16.79 9.93 6.14
CA LEU A 29 17.16 10.43 4.81
C LEU A 29 18.14 9.51 4.07
N SER A 30 18.59 8.42 4.72
CA SER A 30 19.56 7.52 4.15
C SER A 30 19.04 6.78 2.93
N ALA A 31 19.81 6.77 1.85
CA ALA A 31 19.52 5.97 0.67
C ALA A 31 19.98 4.51 0.82
N THR A 32 21.07 4.28 1.55
CA THR A 32 21.68 2.96 1.75
C THR A 32 21.97 2.73 3.22
N TYR A 33 22.02 1.47 3.62
CA TYR A 33 22.20 1.07 5.01
C TYR A 33 23.42 0.16 5.16
N ARG A 34 24.08 0.23 6.32
CA ARG A 34 25.24 -0.62 6.63
C ARG A 34 24.78 -2.01 7.02
N HIS A 35 25.37 -3.03 6.42
CA HIS A 35 25.16 -4.41 6.79
C HIS A 35 26.15 -4.85 7.87
N PRO A 36 25.74 -5.65 8.86
CA PRO A 36 26.62 -6.20 9.89
C PRO A 36 27.70 -7.12 9.31
N GLY A 37 27.41 -7.80 8.20
CA GLY A 37 28.33 -8.70 7.52
C GLY A 37 27.82 -9.12 6.14
N TYR A 38 28.58 -9.93 5.43
CA TYR A 38 28.23 -10.44 4.10
C TYR A 38 26.91 -11.24 4.15
N LYS A 39 25.97 -10.92 3.30
CA LYS A 39 24.59 -11.49 3.26
C LYS A 39 23.77 -11.31 4.55
N GLN A 40 24.16 -10.38 5.40
CA GLN A 40 23.41 -10.03 6.60
C GLN A 40 22.76 -8.67 6.40
N SER A 41 21.43 -8.61 6.52
CA SER A 41 20.68 -7.36 6.45
C SER A 41 20.08 -7.01 7.81
N THR A 42 19.95 -5.71 8.08
CA THR A 42 19.17 -5.19 9.22
C THR A 42 17.66 -5.13 8.93
N GLY A 43 17.25 -5.54 7.73
CA GLY A 43 15.90 -5.34 7.18
C GLY A 43 15.79 -4.11 6.28
N PHE A 44 16.83 -3.26 6.27
CA PHE A 44 16.91 -2.09 5.41
C PHE A 44 18.21 -2.14 4.63
N ASP A 45 18.14 -2.17 3.32
CA ASP A 45 19.27 -2.24 2.41
C ASP A 45 19.36 -0.99 1.55
N TYR A 46 18.22 -0.58 1.01
CA TYR A 46 18.11 0.56 0.12
C TYR A 46 16.75 1.27 0.30
N GLY A 47 16.78 2.59 0.48
CA GLY A 47 15.63 3.41 0.87
C GLY A 47 14.43 3.36 -0.09
N ARG A 48 14.65 3.13 -1.40
CA ARG A 48 13.56 2.94 -2.36
C ARG A 48 12.80 1.63 -2.11
N VAL A 49 13.49 0.58 -1.70
CA VAL A 49 12.90 -0.73 -1.40
C VAL A 49 12.26 -0.71 -0.01
N ALA A 50 13.02 -0.30 1.01
CA ALA A 50 12.57 -0.21 2.39
C ALA A 50 13.22 0.99 3.10
N ASN A 51 12.41 1.79 3.78
CA ASN A 51 12.87 2.95 4.55
C ASN A 51 12.16 2.96 5.90
N PRO A 52 12.86 3.16 7.03
CA PRO A 52 12.24 3.13 8.36
C PRO A 52 11.08 4.13 8.52
N THR A 53 11.22 5.36 8.02
CA THR A 53 10.16 6.38 8.09
C THR A 53 8.88 5.94 7.37
N ARG A 54 9.03 5.37 6.15
CA ARG A 54 7.89 4.86 5.39
C ARG A 54 7.28 3.64 6.07
N LYS A 55 8.11 2.75 6.59
CA LYS A 55 7.63 1.56 7.30
C LYS A 55 6.77 1.93 8.50
N GLU A 56 7.18 2.94 9.27
CA GLU A 56 6.41 3.39 10.43
C GLU A 56 5.02 3.93 10.03
N LEU A 57 4.95 4.74 8.96
CA LEU A 57 3.68 5.18 8.39
C LEU A 57 2.80 3.99 7.99
N GLU A 58 3.36 3.01 7.31
CA GLU A 58 2.65 1.80 6.88
C GLU A 58 2.14 0.99 8.09
N ASP A 59 2.94 0.85 9.13
CA ASP A 59 2.55 0.13 10.35
C ASP A 59 1.42 0.84 11.12
N VAL A 60 1.45 2.17 11.20
CA VAL A 60 0.37 2.97 11.83
C VAL A 60 -0.92 2.87 11.04
N LEU A 61 -0.86 3.06 9.71
CA LEU A 61 -2.04 2.94 8.86
C LEU A 61 -2.65 1.55 8.91
N ALA A 62 -1.84 0.49 8.92
CA ALA A 62 -2.35 -0.87 9.08
C ALA A 62 -3.11 -1.05 10.41
N LYS A 63 -2.61 -0.46 11.50
CA LYS A 63 -3.30 -0.53 12.80
C LYS A 63 -4.62 0.25 12.79
N LEU A 64 -4.64 1.47 12.25
CA LEU A 64 -5.82 2.33 12.16
C LEU A 64 -6.93 1.67 11.33
N GLU A 65 -6.57 1.09 10.19
CA GLU A 65 -7.49 0.40 9.30
C GLU A 65 -7.78 -1.05 9.74
N ARG A 66 -7.24 -1.50 10.90
CA ARG A 66 -7.37 -2.88 11.40
C ARG A 66 -6.96 -3.93 10.37
N GLY A 67 -6.07 -3.53 9.47
CA GLY A 67 -5.47 -4.38 8.44
C GLY A 67 -4.24 -5.13 8.94
N GLN A 68 -3.84 -6.14 8.18
CA GLN A 68 -2.60 -6.88 8.46
C GLN A 68 -1.37 -6.09 7.99
N ARG A 69 -1.51 -5.30 6.92
CA ARG A 69 -0.46 -4.51 6.30
C ARG A 69 -1.02 -3.31 5.57
N ALA A 70 -0.21 -2.26 5.47
CA ALA A 70 -0.42 -1.15 4.55
C ALA A 70 0.84 -0.96 3.70
N TRP A 71 0.71 -0.34 2.55
CA TRP A 71 1.80 0.04 1.65
C TRP A 71 1.62 1.48 1.22
N ALA A 72 2.61 2.30 1.52
CA ALA A 72 2.66 3.68 1.03
C ALA A 72 3.28 3.70 -0.38
N VAL A 73 2.53 4.20 -1.33
CA VAL A 73 2.92 4.30 -2.74
C VAL A 73 2.90 5.75 -3.20
N SER A 74 3.47 6.01 -4.38
CA SER A 74 3.71 7.37 -4.88
C SER A 74 2.45 8.14 -5.31
N SER A 75 1.31 7.46 -5.49
CA SER A 75 0.04 8.07 -5.90
C SER A 75 -1.15 7.15 -5.65
N GLY A 76 -2.36 7.72 -5.61
CA GLY A 76 -3.60 6.93 -5.55
C GLY A 76 -3.75 5.96 -6.74
N MET A 77 -3.34 6.37 -7.93
CA MET A 77 -3.35 5.46 -9.10
C MET A 77 -2.37 4.30 -8.96
N ALA A 78 -1.22 4.51 -8.31
CA ALA A 78 -0.30 3.43 -7.99
C ALA A 78 -0.91 2.45 -6.98
N ALA A 79 -1.66 2.95 -5.99
CA ALA A 79 -2.39 2.12 -5.04
C ALA A 79 -3.47 1.28 -5.73
N ILE A 80 -4.29 1.89 -6.57
CA ILE A 80 -5.33 1.20 -7.35
C ILE A 80 -4.71 0.13 -8.25
N ASN A 81 -3.66 0.47 -8.97
CA ASN A 81 -2.95 -0.47 -9.85
C ASN A 81 -2.38 -1.65 -9.05
N MET A 82 -1.84 -1.42 -7.85
CA MET A 82 -1.33 -2.48 -6.99
C MET A 82 -2.44 -3.46 -6.55
N VAL A 83 -3.64 -2.96 -6.25
CA VAL A 83 -4.80 -3.81 -5.94
C VAL A 83 -5.21 -4.64 -7.15
N LEU A 84 -5.26 -4.05 -8.35
CA LEU A 84 -5.60 -4.76 -9.58
C LEU A 84 -4.60 -5.88 -9.92
N HIS A 85 -3.33 -5.75 -9.51
CA HIS A 85 -2.32 -6.79 -9.68
C HIS A 85 -2.54 -8.05 -8.80
N LEU A 86 -3.46 -8.00 -7.84
CA LEU A 86 -3.85 -9.19 -7.07
C LEU A 86 -4.80 -10.11 -7.84
N LEU A 87 -5.36 -9.64 -8.94
CA LEU A 87 -6.31 -10.36 -9.77
C LEU A 87 -5.59 -11.21 -10.80
N ASN A 88 -6.17 -12.37 -11.10
CA ASN A 88 -5.71 -13.26 -12.15
C ASN A 88 -6.59 -13.11 -13.40
N PRO A 89 -6.09 -13.48 -14.57
CA PRO A 89 -6.93 -13.59 -15.76
C PRO A 89 -8.18 -14.45 -15.52
N GLY A 90 -9.36 -13.94 -15.84
CA GLY A 90 -10.64 -14.57 -15.57
C GLY A 90 -11.31 -14.18 -14.25
N ASP A 91 -10.62 -13.41 -13.39
CA ASP A 91 -11.27 -12.85 -12.20
C ASP A 91 -12.24 -11.71 -12.58
N HIS A 92 -13.27 -11.54 -11.76
CA HIS A 92 -14.28 -10.50 -11.96
C HIS A 92 -14.02 -9.31 -11.05
N ILE A 93 -14.13 -8.10 -11.60
CA ILE A 93 -14.00 -6.84 -10.87
C ILE A 93 -15.35 -6.15 -10.86
N LEU A 94 -15.80 -5.76 -9.67
CA LEU A 94 -16.97 -4.94 -9.47
C LEU A 94 -16.53 -3.50 -9.19
N LEU A 95 -16.96 -2.58 -10.02
CA LEU A 95 -16.63 -1.16 -9.89
C LEU A 95 -17.91 -0.32 -9.83
N SER A 96 -17.88 0.79 -9.08
CA SER A 96 -18.93 1.80 -9.14
C SER A 96 -18.89 2.50 -10.50
N GLU A 97 -20.02 2.96 -10.99
CA GLU A 97 -20.10 3.73 -12.23
C GLU A 97 -19.46 5.12 -12.08
N ASP A 98 -19.59 5.74 -10.91
CA ASP A 98 -19.00 7.05 -10.61
C ASP A 98 -17.61 6.89 -10.02
N LEU A 99 -16.62 6.69 -10.89
CA LEU A 99 -15.22 6.54 -10.54
C LEU A 99 -14.35 7.66 -11.10
N TYR A 100 -13.20 7.86 -10.45
CA TYR A 100 -12.15 8.70 -11.01
C TYR A 100 -11.78 8.22 -12.42
N GLY A 101 -11.78 9.14 -13.40
CA GLY A 101 -11.54 8.83 -14.81
C GLY A 101 -10.20 8.11 -15.10
N GLY A 102 -9.19 8.29 -14.25
CA GLY A 102 -7.93 7.54 -14.33
C GLY A 102 -8.13 6.05 -14.05
N THR A 103 -8.98 5.69 -13.09
CA THR A 103 -9.30 4.29 -12.77
C THR A 103 -10.05 3.63 -13.93
N VAL A 104 -11.04 4.33 -14.48
CA VAL A 104 -11.81 3.84 -15.64
C VAL A 104 -10.89 3.56 -16.83
N ARG A 105 -9.97 4.48 -17.14
CA ARG A 105 -8.99 4.29 -18.22
C ARG A 105 -8.03 3.14 -17.93
N LEU A 106 -7.49 3.06 -16.72
CA LEU A 106 -6.60 1.99 -16.31
C LEU A 106 -7.24 0.62 -16.56
N VAL A 107 -8.48 0.44 -16.10
CA VAL A 107 -9.19 -0.83 -16.25
C VAL A 107 -9.53 -1.09 -17.72
N ASN A 108 -10.12 -0.13 -18.43
CA ASN A 108 -10.57 -0.34 -19.81
C ASN A 108 -9.43 -0.49 -20.81
N ASP A 109 -8.37 0.34 -20.70
CA ASP A 109 -7.35 0.44 -21.71
C ASP A 109 -6.16 -0.49 -21.44
N ILE A 110 -5.95 -0.89 -20.18
CA ILE A 110 -4.81 -1.72 -19.81
C ILE A 110 -5.24 -3.12 -19.38
N TYR A 111 -6.16 -3.23 -18.41
CA TYR A 111 -6.53 -4.55 -17.88
C TYR A 111 -7.47 -5.32 -18.79
N LYS A 112 -8.36 -4.65 -19.53
CA LYS A 112 -9.17 -5.30 -20.60
C LYS A 112 -8.39 -5.67 -21.85
N MET A 113 -7.37 -4.87 -22.19
CA MET A 113 -6.61 -5.07 -23.44
C MET A 113 -5.37 -5.94 -23.24
N SER A 114 -4.87 -6.08 -22.04
CA SER A 114 -3.59 -6.74 -21.83
C SER A 114 -3.74 -8.21 -21.53
N ASP A 115 -4.26 -9.04 -22.44
CA ASP A 115 -3.56 -10.28 -22.72
C ASP A 115 -4.07 -11.13 -23.89
N PRO A 116 -3.57 -10.95 -25.11
CA PRO A 116 -3.75 -11.96 -26.14
C PRO A 116 -3.02 -13.28 -25.82
N HIS A 117 -2.13 -13.31 -24.81
CA HIS A 117 -1.36 -14.50 -24.44
C HIS A 117 -1.74 -15.11 -23.08
N ARG A 118 -2.54 -14.44 -22.28
CA ARG A 118 -3.04 -14.96 -20.99
C ARG A 118 -4.50 -15.44 -21.02
N GLY A 119 -5.10 -15.55 -22.18
CA GLY A 119 -6.31 -16.35 -22.42
C GLY A 119 -7.48 -16.15 -21.45
N GLY A 120 -7.75 -14.92 -21.03
CA GLY A 120 -8.89 -14.66 -20.15
C GLY A 120 -9.30 -13.21 -20.25
N ASP A 121 -10.51 -12.97 -20.74
CA ASP A 121 -11.15 -11.67 -20.63
C ASP A 121 -11.52 -11.44 -19.16
N HIS A 122 -11.08 -10.33 -18.56
CA HIS A 122 -11.65 -9.89 -17.29
C HIS A 122 -13.07 -9.37 -17.60
N GLU A 123 -14.08 -10.01 -17.04
CA GLU A 123 -15.43 -9.50 -17.15
C GLU A 123 -15.60 -8.33 -16.18
N LEU A 124 -15.78 -7.13 -16.73
CA LEU A 124 -16.03 -5.92 -15.96
C LEU A 124 -17.54 -5.82 -15.68
N LEU A 125 -17.94 -6.08 -14.45
CA LEU A 125 -19.28 -5.79 -14.00
C LEU A 125 -19.33 -4.36 -13.46
N LEU A 126 -19.87 -3.43 -14.25
CA LEU A 126 -20.23 -2.10 -13.77
C LEU A 126 -21.57 -2.20 -13.03
N LEU A 127 -21.60 -1.96 -11.74
CA LEU A 127 -22.84 -1.78 -11.00
C LEU A 127 -23.16 -0.30 -10.87
N ASP A 128 -24.32 0.08 -11.37
CA ASP A 128 -24.95 1.37 -11.08
C ASP A 128 -25.47 1.32 -9.63
N TYR A 129 -24.65 1.77 -8.67
CA TYR A 129 -25.11 1.96 -7.30
C TYR A 129 -25.75 3.34 -7.21
N LYS A 130 -27.04 3.42 -7.46
CA LYS A 130 -27.82 4.56 -7.00
C LYS A 130 -27.86 4.49 -5.48
N CYS A 131 -27.09 5.35 -4.81
CA CYS A 131 -27.33 5.64 -3.40
C CYS A 131 -28.75 6.20 -3.27
N ILE A 132 -29.59 5.45 -2.53
CA ILE A 132 -30.90 5.92 -2.07
C ILE A 132 -30.67 6.85 -0.88
#